data_e31d7985cfcf6535a97f790f675703da
#
_entry.id   e31d7985cfcf6535a97f790f675703da
#
_cell.length_a   1.000
_cell.length_b   1.000
_cell.length_c   1.000
_cell.angle_alpha   90.00
_cell.angle_beta   90.00
_cell.angle_gamma   90.00
#
_symmetry.space_group_name_H-M   'P 1'
#
loop_
_entity.id
_entity.type
_entity.pdbx_description
1 polymer ?
#
loop_
_entity_poly.entity_id
_entity_poly.type
_entity_poly.pdbx_seq_one_letter_code
_entity_poly.pdbx_strand_id
1 'polypeptide(L)'
;MLALALVGCGSGQNSQNNRTSPSQPALVDAVNVEQRPDPTQVTIPSQKATPTPRPTPAPQSQVNAPGTTPTGNGSGLEPYGPPPPQTSEEIQLTQMLFAQINKDRAARGLYPFVWNATLAAGALLHSWNMYHCGFSHTCPNGEDQCTRIANEGFAGYTDCGECIGLAGPSNPPWTNVYAVQESMMNEGPTGWHFIHLTSTTLHRAGVGIYVDPSGWVWFTEDLVS
;
A
#
# COMPACT_ATOMS: atom_id res chain seq x y z
N MET A 1 3.50 -24.67 -0.69
CA MET A 1 2.69 -24.05 0.39
C MET A 1 2.18 -22.72 -0.13
N LEU A 2 0.87 -22.56 -0.18
CA LEU A 2 0.25 -21.29 -0.64
C LEU A 2 0.39 -20.29 0.51
N ALA A 3 1.19 -19.23 0.33
CA ALA A 3 1.29 -18.16 1.30
C ALA A 3 -0.05 -17.39 1.29
N LEU A 4 -0.76 -17.39 2.40
CA LEU A 4 -1.97 -16.57 2.55
C LEU A 4 -1.51 -15.13 2.77
N ALA A 5 -1.81 -14.26 1.83
CA ALA A 5 -1.64 -12.83 1.95
C ALA A 5 -3.01 -12.20 2.23
N LEU A 6 -3.11 -11.38 3.27
CA LEU A 6 -4.30 -10.57 3.57
C LEU A 6 -3.97 -9.11 3.31
N VAL A 7 -4.85 -8.42 2.64
CA VAL A 7 -4.76 -6.99 2.34
C VAL A 7 -6.03 -6.29 2.80
N GLY A 8 -5.87 -5.11 3.36
CA GLY A 8 -6.99 -4.29 3.80
C GLY A 8 -6.74 -2.80 3.51
N CYS A 9 -7.77 -2.09 3.10
CA CYS A 9 -7.74 -0.64 2.92
C CYS A 9 -9.00 -0.01 3.50
N GLY A 10 -8.85 1.01 4.32
CA GLY A 10 -9.95 1.75 4.93
C GLY A 10 -10.05 3.17 4.38
N SER A 11 -11.22 3.55 3.97
CA SER A 11 -11.62 4.95 3.77
C SER A 11 -12.70 5.31 4.78
N GLY A 12 -12.53 6.41 5.47
CA GLY A 12 -13.51 6.90 6.42
C GLY A 12 -14.75 7.48 5.71
N GLN A 13 -15.64 6.60 5.23
CA GLN A 13 -17.01 6.98 4.91
C GLN A 13 -17.97 5.91 5.40
N ASN A 14 -18.78 6.31 6.36
CA ASN A 14 -19.87 5.55 6.93
C ASN A 14 -21.02 5.48 5.90
N SER A 15 -21.19 4.33 5.24
CA SER A 15 -22.42 4.02 4.49
C SER A 15 -22.74 2.55 4.63
N GLN A 16 -23.70 2.28 5.50
CA GLN A 16 -24.40 1.00 5.54
C GLN A 16 -25.13 0.77 4.23
N ASN A 17 -24.73 -0.24 3.47
CA ASN A 17 -25.60 -0.83 2.47
C ASN A 17 -25.43 -2.34 2.42
N ASN A 18 -26.44 -2.97 2.90
CA ASN A 18 -26.77 -4.38 2.82
C ASN A 18 -26.92 -4.80 1.35
N ARG A 19 -26.04 -5.67 0.82
CA ARG A 19 -26.29 -6.35 -0.46
C ARG A 19 -25.89 -7.82 -0.39
N THR A 20 -26.88 -8.63 -0.64
CA THR A 20 -26.88 -10.06 -0.89
C THR A 20 -25.93 -10.47 -2.02
N SER A 21 -25.18 -11.55 -1.80
CA SER A 21 -24.31 -12.20 -2.80
C SER A 21 -25.10 -12.73 -4.00
N PRO A 22 -24.62 -12.55 -5.22
CA PRO A 22 -25.07 -13.35 -6.37
C PRO A 22 -24.17 -14.56 -6.59
N SER A 23 -24.84 -15.66 -6.96
CA SER A 23 -24.32 -16.97 -7.29
C SER A 23 -23.34 -16.97 -8.48
N GLN A 24 -22.37 -17.86 -8.46
CA GLN A 24 -21.47 -18.16 -9.59
C GLN A 24 -22.25 -18.73 -10.80
N PRO A 25 -21.91 -18.33 -12.02
CA PRO A 25 -22.33 -19.07 -13.22
C PRO A 25 -21.35 -20.18 -13.59
N ALA A 26 -21.93 -21.25 -14.14
CA ALA A 26 -21.29 -22.49 -14.52
C ALA A 26 -20.31 -22.33 -15.72
N LEU A 27 -19.31 -23.22 -15.75
CA LEU A 27 -18.38 -23.48 -16.84
C LEU A 27 -19.13 -23.84 -18.13
N VAL A 28 -18.80 -23.20 -19.23
CA VAL A 28 -19.20 -23.60 -20.57
C VAL A 28 -18.00 -24.10 -21.38
N ASP A 29 -18.26 -25.15 -22.14
CA ASP A 29 -17.34 -26.00 -22.87
C ASP A 29 -16.50 -25.28 -23.95
N ALA A 30 -15.30 -25.84 -24.16
CA ALA A 30 -14.35 -25.46 -25.19
C ALA A 30 -14.90 -25.72 -26.60
N VAL A 31 -14.94 -24.69 -27.42
CA VAL A 31 -15.22 -24.79 -28.87
C VAL A 31 -13.91 -24.86 -29.64
N ASN A 32 -13.78 -25.90 -30.40
CA ASN A 32 -12.73 -26.24 -31.36
C ASN A 32 -12.63 -25.15 -32.46
N VAL A 33 -11.46 -24.52 -32.61
CA VAL A 33 -11.23 -23.54 -33.69
C VAL A 33 -10.35 -24.17 -34.76
N GLU A 34 -10.96 -24.35 -35.89
CA GLU A 34 -10.44 -24.81 -37.18
C GLU A 34 -9.31 -23.89 -37.70
N GLN A 35 -8.25 -24.50 -38.24
CA GLN A 35 -7.09 -23.84 -38.84
C GLN A 35 -7.48 -23.01 -40.07
N ARG A 36 -7.11 -21.72 -40.05
CA ARG A 36 -7.14 -20.84 -41.22
C ARG A 36 -5.75 -20.80 -41.89
N PRO A 37 -5.68 -20.78 -43.22
CA PRO A 37 -4.39 -20.75 -43.93
C PRO A 37 -3.72 -19.38 -43.86
N ASP A 38 -2.39 -19.42 -43.84
CA ASP A 38 -1.37 -18.40 -43.74
C ASP A 38 -1.51 -17.31 -44.86
N PRO A 39 -1.64 -16.01 -44.49
CA PRO A 39 -1.48 -14.96 -45.46
C PRO A 39 0.01 -14.55 -45.57
N THR A 40 0.50 -14.60 -46.78
CA THR A 40 1.78 -14.15 -47.32
C THR A 40 2.46 -13.03 -46.51
N GLN A 41 3.67 -13.28 -46.04
CA GLN A 41 4.55 -12.31 -45.39
C GLN A 41 4.87 -11.13 -46.30
N VAL A 42 4.34 -9.96 -45.96
CA VAL A 42 4.84 -8.68 -46.47
C VAL A 42 5.90 -8.18 -45.52
N THR A 43 7.16 -8.26 -45.90
CA THR A 43 8.29 -7.69 -45.19
C THR A 43 8.22 -6.17 -45.22
N ILE A 44 7.81 -5.54 -44.11
CA ILE A 44 7.92 -4.11 -43.89
C ILE A 44 9.32 -3.84 -43.32
N PRO A 45 10.13 -2.93 -43.89
CA PRO A 45 11.44 -2.59 -43.33
C PRO A 45 11.24 -1.98 -41.94
N SER A 46 11.88 -2.59 -40.97
CA SER A 46 11.89 -2.14 -39.56
C SER A 46 12.63 -0.79 -39.48
N GLN A 47 11.89 0.30 -39.41
CA GLN A 47 12.45 1.59 -39.02
C GLN A 47 12.79 1.51 -37.53
N LYS A 48 14.09 1.57 -37.24
CA LYS A 48 14.61 1.68 -35.88
C LYS A 48 14.10 2.99 -35.28
N ALA A 49 13.06 2.90 -34.44
CA ALA A 49 12.56 4.04 -33.71
C ALA A 49 13.67 4.64 -32.85
N THR A 50 14.04 5.87 -33.12
CA THR A 50 14.93 6.65 -32.26
C THR A 50 14.19 6.86 -30.93
N PRO A 51 14.77 6.49 -29.79
CA PRO A 51 14.11 6.70 -28.51
C PRO A 51 13.89 8.20 -28.31
N THR A 52 12.63 8.61 -28.21
CA THR A 52 12.29 9.97 -27.80
C THR A 52 12.85 10.18 -26.40
N PRO A 53 13.64 11.24 -26.15
CA PRO A 53 14.17 11.48 -24.81
C PRO A 53 12.99 11.62 -23.86
N ARG A 54 12.98 10.78 -22.83
CA ARG A 54 12.02 10.87 -21.72
C ARG A 54 12.15 12.25 -21.09
N PRO A 55 11.06 13.02 -20.94
CA PRO A 55 11.14 14.31 -20.27
C PRO A 55 11.78 14.11 -18.88
N THR A 56 12.86 14.83 -18.63
CA THR A 56 13.48 14.89 -17.30
C THR A 56 12.42 15.44 -16.35
N PRO A 57 12.13 14.76 -15.22
CA PRO A 57 11.21 15.33 -14.24
C PRO A 57 11.73 16.72 -13.83
N ALA A 58 10.86 17.72 -13.88
CA ALA A 58 11.19 19.04 -13.37
C ALA A 58 11.61 18.92 -11.90
N PRO A 59 12.55 19.74 -11.40
CA PRO A 59 12.93 19.76 -10.00
C PRO A 59 11.66 19.95 -9.17
N GLN A 60 11.35 18.97 -8.34
CA GLN A 60 10.18 19.03 -7.46
C GLN A 60 10.45 20.09 -6.41
N SER A 61 9.79 21.24 -6.49
CA SER A 61 9.58 22.06 -5.31
C SER A 61 8.87 21.19 -4.30
N GLN A 62 9.49 20.96 -3.14
CA GLN A 62 8.82 20.33 -2.02
C GLN A 62 7.61 21.18 -1.70
N VAL A 63 6.43 20.72 -2.14
CA VAL A 63 5.18 21.36 -1.76
C VAL A 63 4.97 21.01 -0.30
N ASN A 64 5.43 21.87 0.59
CA ASN A 64 4.97 21.86 1.97
C ASN A 64 3.47 22.18 1.89
N ALA A 65 2.62 21.16 2.00
CA ALA A 65 1.20 21.39 2.11
C ALA A 65 0.95 22.30 3.32
N PRO A 66 0.22 23.41 3.16
CA PRO A 66 -0.03 24.31 4.26
C PRO A 66 -0.77 23.59 5.39
N GLY A 67 -0.28 23.69 6.61
CA GLY A 67 -1.01 23.32 7.81
C GLY A 67 -0.72 21.95 8.42
N THR A 68 0.07 21.07 7.79
CA THR A 68 0.36 19.73 8.33
C THR A 68 1.73 19.66 8.98
N THR A 69 1.85 20.16 10.20
CA THR A 69 3.06 19.96 11.02
C THR A 69 2.79 18.82 11.99
N PRO A 70 3.66 17.80 12.07
CA PRO A 70 3.57 16.79 13.12
C PRO A 70 3.62 17.46 14.49
N THR A 71 2.68 17.13 15.36
CA THR A 71 2.61 17.66 16.73
C THR A 71 3.02 16.64 17.78
N GLY A 72 3.21 15.38 17.38
CA GLY A 72 3.57 14.26 18.24
C GLY A 72 4.70 13.41 17.66
N ASN A 73 4.92 12.29 18.31
CA ASN A 73 5.97 11.33 18.00
C ASN A 73 5.47 10.00 17.41
N GLY A 74 4.19 9.93 17.02
CA GLY A 74 3.55 8.70 16.57
C GLY A 74 3.06 7.79 17.69
N SER A 75 3.00 8.29 18.93
CA SER A 75 2.47 7.55 20.08
C SER A 75 0.97 7.76 20.18
N GLY A 76 0.21 6.70 19.93
CA GLY A 76 -1.24 6.65 20.09
C GLY A 76 -1.66 5.76 21.24
N LEU A 77 -2.77 5.04 21.10
CA LEU A 77 -3.25 4.10 22.08
C LEU A 77 -2.38 2.83 22.11
N GLU A 78 -1.78 2.55 23.25
CA GLU A 78 -0.84 1.45 23.47
C GLU A 78 -1.39 0.40 24.46
N PRO A 79 -2.51 -0.27 24.20
CA PRO A 79 -3.09 -1.24 25.15
C PRO A 79 -2.20 -2.46 25.36
N TYR A 80 -1.27 -2.70 24.45
CA TYR A 80 -0.31 -3.82 24.48
C TYR A 80 1.11 -3.34 24.79
N GLY A 81 1.24 -2.10 25.29
CA GLY A 81 2.52 -1.41 25.45
C GLY A 81 3.12 -0.91 24.13
N PRO A 82 4.25 -0.18 24.18
CA PRO A 82 4.93 0.31 23.00
C PRO A 82 5.46 -0.86 22.16
N PRO A 83 5.57 -0.71 20.83
CA PRO A 83 6.21 -1.71 20.01
C PRO A 83 7.66 -1.92 20.45
N PRO A 84 8.20 -3.14 20.32
CA PRO A 84 9.61 -3.37 20.61
C PRO A 84 10.49 -2.56 19.66
N PRO A 85 11.75 -2.26 20.04
CA PRO A 85 12.70 -1.65 19.11
C PRO A 85 12.80 -2.47 17.82
N GLN A 86 12.69 -1.80 16.68
CA GLN A 86 12.78 -2.47 15.37
C GLN A 86 14.13 -3.18 15.19
N THR A 87 14.08 -4.37 14.68
CA THR A 87 15.25 -5.13 14.23
C THR A 87 15.83 -4.51 12.95
N SER A 88 17.08 -4.87 12.63
CA SER A 88 17.68 -4.44 11.35
C SER A 88 16.89 -4.92 10.12
N GLU A 89 16.26 -6.09 10.21
CA GLU A 89 15.42 -6.64 9.16
C GLU A 89 14.15 -5.82 8.97
N GLU A 90 13.44 -5.47 10.03
CA GLU A 90 12.23 -4.63 9.98
C GLU A 90 12.54 -3.24 9.43
N ILE A 91 13.66 -2.64 9.83
CA ILE A 91 14.12 -1.36 9.28
C ILE A 91 14.37 -1.48 7.78
N GLN A 92 15.05 -2.54 7.35
CA GLN A 92 15.32 -2.79 5.93
C GLN A 92 14.03 -3.01 5.13
N LEU A 93 13.11 -3.81 5.64
CA LEU A 93 11.81 -4.07 5.01
C LEU A 93 10.99 -2.77 4.87
N THR A 94 10.98 -1.94 5.92
CA THR A 94 10.33 -0.63 5.92
C THR A 94 10.87 0.27 4.79
N GLN A 95 12.19 0.35 4.66
CA GLN A 95 12.85 1.13 3.60
C GLN A 95 12.54 0.58 2.22
N MET A 96 12.56 -0.75 2.06
CA MET A 96 12.27 -1.40 0.79
C MET A 96 10.81 -1.19 0.37
N LEU A 97 9.85 -1.28 1.30
CA LEU A 97 8.44 -1.08 1.01
C LEU A 97 8.16 0.38 0.62
N PHE A 98 8.67 1.35 1.37
CA PHE A 98 8.53 2.75 1.01
C PHE A 98 9.17 3.09 -0.35
N ALA A 99 10.33 2.52 -0.65
CA ALA A 99 10.98 2.68 -1.96
C ALA A 99 10.15 2.05 -3.09
N GLN A 100 9.52 0.89 -2.86
CA GLN A 100 8.65 0.23 -3.83
C GLN A 100 7.40 1.05 -4.11
N ILE A 101 6.71 1.56 -3.08
CA ILE A 101 5.56 2.47 -3.23
C ILE A 101 5.94 3.65 -4.15
N ASN A 102 7.05 4.30 -3.90
CA ASN A 102 7.49 5.43 -4.70
C ASN A 102 7.93 5.04 -6.12
N LYS A 103 8.44 3.84 -6.32
CA LYS A 103 8.72 3.28 -7.65
C LYS A 103 7.44 3.06 -8.44
N ASP A 104 6.38 2.52 -7.80
CA ASP A 104 5.08 2.28 -8.41
C ASP A 104 4.39 3.59 -8.79
N ARG A 105 4.52 4.63 -7.96
CA ARG A 105 4.08 5.99 -8.25
C ARG A 105 4.83 6.59 -9.44
N ALA A 106 6.15 6.49 -9.45
CA ALA A 106 6.99 6.99 -10.53
C ALA A 106 6.67 6.31 -11.88
N ALA A 107 6.38 5.01 -11.89
CA ALA A 107 5.97 4.28 -13.08
C ALA A 107 4.66 4.80 -13.68
N ARG A 108 3.84 5.51 -12.89
CA ARG A 108 2.58 6.15 -13.28
C ARG A 108 2.69 7.66 -13.49
N GLY A 109 3.90 8.22 -13.44
CA GLY A 109 4.15 9.66 -13.59
C GLY A 109 3.69 10.50 -12.40
N LEU A 110 3.47 9.87 -11.24
CA LEU A 110 3.09 10.54 -10.00
C LEU A 110 4.32 11.00 -9.21
N TYR A 111 4.15 12.07 -8.44
CA TYR A 111 5.17 12.51 -7.49
C TYR A 111 5.34 11.47 -6.37
N PRO A 112 6.58 11.26 -5.89
CA PRO A 112 6.80 10.37 -4.75
C PRO A 112 6.14 10.93 -3.50
N PHE A 113 5.70 10.04 -2.62
CA PHE A 113 5.39 10.42 -1.25
C PHE A 113 6.65 10.88 -0.53
N VAL A 114 6.50 11.88 0.32
CA VAL A 114 7.53 12.33 1.24
C VAL A 114 7.44 11.54 2.53
N TRP A 115 8.56 10.96 2.96
CA TRP A 115 8.63 10.24 4.23
C TRP A 115 8.30 11.15 5.40
N ASN A 116 7.51 10.65 6.34
CA ASN A 116 7.26 11.32 7.60
C ASN A 116 7.47 10.37 8.78
N ALA A 117 8.34 10.76 9.71
CA ALA A 117 8.72 9.93 10.84
C ALA A 117 7.60 9.75 11.88
N THR A 118 6.71 10.74 12.05
CA THR A 118 5.56 10.64 12.95
C THR A 118 4.55 9.63 12.42
N LEU A 119 4.24 9.67 11.12
CA LEU A 119 3.40 8.66 10.48
C LEU A 119 4.02 7.26 10.55
N ALA A 120 5.33 7.14 10.34
CA ALA A 120 6.01 5.85 10.41
C ALA A 120 5.99 5.25 11.82
N ALA A 121 6.11 6.08 12.86
CA ALA A 121 6.00 5.62 14.24
C ALA A 121 4.57 5.17 14.56
N GLY A 122 3.54 5.91 14.14
CA GLY A 122 2.13 5.52 14.26
C GLY A 122 1.82 4.24 13.50
N ALA A 123 2.29 4.13 12.25
CA ALA A 123 2.14 2.93 11.44
C ALA A 123 2.79 1.68 12.09
N LEU A 124 3.96 1.85 12.73
CA LEU A 124 4.60 0.77 13.49
C LEU A 124 3.77 0.36 14.72
N LEU A 125 3.24 1.34 15.44
CA LEU A 125 2.36 1.08 16.58
C LEU A 125 1.10 0.35 16.13
N HIS A 126 0.50 0.73 15.01
CA HIS A 126 -0.66 0.03 14.48
C HIS A 126 -0.34 -1.41 14.05
N SER A 127 0.78 -1.65 13.40
CA SER A 127 1.24 -3.00 13.03
C SER A 127 1.45 -3.88 14.27
N TRP A 128 2.02 -3.32 15.34
CA TRP A 128 2.14 -3.98 16.65
C TRP A 128 0.78 -4.27 17.28
N ASN A 129 -0.13 -3.30 17.26
CA ASN A 129 -1.48 -3.49 17.77
C ASN A 129 -2.22 -4.59 17.00
N MET A 130 -2.15 -4.60 15.67
CA MET A 130 -2.79 -5.63 14.82
C MET A 130 -2.29 -7.05 15.12
N TYR A 131 -1.02 -7.21 15.44
CA TYR A 131 -0.50 -8.51 15.89
C TYR A 131 -1.24 -9.04 17.14
N HIS A 132 -1.71 -8.16 18.02
CA HIS A 132 -2.41 -8.54 19.25
C HIS A 132 -3.92 -8.60 19.11
N CYS A 133 -4.55 -7.71 18.36
CA CYS A 133 -6.01 -7.61 18.27
C CYS A 133 -6.59 -8.15 16.96
N GLY A 134 -5.74 -8.52 16.01
CA GLY A 134 -6.15 -9.04 14.71
C GLY A 134 -6.03 -8.01 13.58
N PHE A 135 -6.00 -8.51 12.35
CA PHE A 135 -5.82 -7.73 11.14
C PHE A 135 -7.04 -6.85 10.85
N SER A 136 -6.95 -5.56 11.16
CA SER A 136 -8.06 -4.62 11.04
C SER A 136 -7.59 -3.16 11.11
N HIS A 137 -8.15 -2.30 10.27
CA HIS A 137 -7.94 -0.85 10.31
C HIS A 137 -8.40 -0.18 11.61
N THR A 138 -9.33 -0.79 12.32
CA THR A 138 -9.95 -0.22 13.53
C THR A 138 -9.41 -0.81 14.84
N CYS A 139 -8.39 -1.64 14.76
CA CYS A 139 -7.65 -2.11 15.92
C CYS A 139 -6.85 -0.93 16.54
N PRO A 140 -6.73 -0.82 17.88
CA PRO A 140 -7.22 -1.74 18.90
C PRO A 140 -8.58 -1.37 19.52
N ASN A 141 -9.15 -0.20 19.22
CA ASN A 141 -10.24 0.38 19.99
C ASN A 141 -11.49 0.73 19.17
N GLY A 142 -11.50 0.44 17.87
CA GLY A 142 -12.61 0.75 16.97
C GLY A 142 -12.51 2.14 16.31
N GLU A 143 -11.46 2.92 16.56
CA GLU A 143 -11.22 4.19 15.85
C GLU A 143 -10.92 3.94 14.38
N ASP A 144 -11.41 4.85 13.52
CA ASP A 144 -10.98 4.87 12.12
C ASP A 144 -9.53 5.35 11.99
N GLN A 145 -8.89 5.00 10.89
CA GLN A 145 -7.48 5.29 10.65
C GLN A 145 -7.14 6.78 10.68
N CYS A 146 -8.04 7.64 10.19
CA CYS A 146 -7.80 9.09 10.19
C CYS A 146 -7.77 9.64 11.62
N THR A 147 -8.74 9.24 12.44
CA THR A 147 -8.77 9.60 13.87
C THR A 147 -7.53 9.09 14.58
N ARG A 148 -7.12 7.85 14.30
CA ARG A 148 -5.92 7.25 14.90
C ARG A 148 -4.66 8.03 14.51
N ILE A 149 -4.43 8.32 13.23
CA ILE A 149 -3.28 9.11 12.74
C ILE A 149 -3.21 10.48 13.43
N ALA A 150 -4.37 11.14 13.62
CA ALA A 150 -4.41 12.41 14.34
C ALA A 150 -4.05 12.26 15.82
N ASN A 151 -4.55 11.22 16.49
CA ASN A 151 -4.25 10.92 17.90
C ASN A 151 -2.78 10.52 18.12
N GLU A 152 -2.15 9.95 17.11
CA GLU A 152 -0.71 9.62 17.10
C GLU A 152 0.19 10.84 16.89
N GLY A 153 -0.40 12.00 16.67
CA GLY A 153 0.29 13.28 16.64
C GLY A 153 0.54 13.84 15.24
N PHE A 154 -0.12 13.32 14.21
CA PHE A 154 -0.11 13.93 12.89
C PHE A 154 -1.49 14.52 12.57
N ALA A 155 -1.74 15.75 13.04
CA ALA A 155 -3.00 16.45 12.83
C ALA A 155 -2.89 17.53 11.76
N GLY A 156 -4.05 18.06 11.32
CA GLY A 156 -4.12 19.21 10.42
C GLY A 156 -4.05 18.87 8.93
N TYR A 157 -4.14 17.60 8.54
CA TYR A 157 -4.36 17.18 7.16
C TYR A 157 -5.84 17.32 6.78
N THR A 158 -6.12 17.34 5.49
CA THR A 158 -7.48 17.44 4.94
C THR A 158 -7.95 16.12 4.33
N ASP A 159 -7.02 15.18 4.10
CA ASP A 159 -7.29 13.89 3.50
C ASP A 159 -6.29 12.86 4.06
N CYS A 160 -6.76 11.65 4.28
CA CYS A 160 -5.95 10.55 4.77
C CYS A 160 -6.36 9.23 4.13
N GLY A 161 -5.43 8.29 4.08
CA GLY A 161 -5.67 6.91 3.70
C GLY A 161 -4.74 5.99 4.47
N GLU A 162 -5.12 4.74 4.57
CA GLU A 162 -4.29 3.70 5.13
C GLU A 162 -4.37 2.44 4.28
N CYS A 163 -3.22 1.80 4.09
CA CYS A 163 -3.15 0.44 3.60
C CYS A 163 -2.50 -0.44 4.67
N ILE A 164 -3.08 -1.61 4.91
CA ILE A 164 -2.52 -2.60 5.82
C ILE A 164 -2.26 -3.91 5.09
N GLY A 165 -1.18 -4.58 5.46
CA GLY A 165 -0.81 -5.86 4.86
C GLY A 165 -0.32 -6.87 5.88
N LEU A 166 -0.59 -8.13 5.59
CA LEU A 166 -0.10 -9.28 6.34
C LEU A 166 0.54 -10.27 5.37
N ALA A 167 1.84 -10.39 5.44
CA ALA A 167 2.62 -11.30 4.60
C ALA A 167 3.06 -12.52 5.40
N GLY A 168 2.80 -13.71 4.87
CA GLY A 168 3.25 -14.97 5.48
C GLY A 168 4.77 -15.11 5.44
N PRO A 169 5.33 -16.05 6.24
CA PRO A 169 6.76 -16.29 6.28
C PRO A 169 7.36 -16.64 4.93
N SER A 170 8.48 -16.04 4.58
CA SER A 170 9.28 -16.36 3.39
C SER A 170 10.77 -16.08 3.65
N ASN A 171 11.62 -16.61 2.79
CA ASN A 171 13.05 -16.34 2.88
C ASN A 171 13.58 -15.94 1.48
N PRO A 172 13.94 -14.67 1.27
CA PRO A 172 13.85 -13.56 2.25
C PRO A 172 12.40 -13.12 2.50
N PRO A 173 12.09 -12.49 3.66
CA PRO A 173 10.75 -12.00 4.00
C PRO A 173 10.18 -11.02 2.98
N TRP A 174 11.02 -10.24 2.34
CA TRP A 174 10.66 -9.31 1.27
C TRP A 174 9.84 -9.95 0.14
N THR A 175 10.06 -11.22 -0.15
CA THR A 175 9.34 -11.93 -1.23
C THR A 175 7.82 -11.83 -1.06
N ASN A 176 7.33 -12.11 0.14
CA ASN A 176 5.89 -12.08 0.39
C ASN A 176 5.37 -10.66 0.71
N VAL A 177 6.18 -9.78 1.34
CA VAL A 177 5.83 -8.36 1.48
C VAL A 177 5.63 -7.71 0.11
N TYR A 178 6.56 -7.95 -0.82
CA TYR A 178 6.44 -7.46 -2.20
C TYR A 178 5.20 -8.02 -2.91
N ALA A 179 4.89 -9.31 -2.74
CA ALA A 179 3.71 -9.91 -3.35
C ALA A 179 2.39 -9.29 -2.82
N VAL A 180 2.33 -8.94 -1.53
CA VAL A 180 1.19 -8.21 -0.94
C VAL A 180 1.10 -6.81 -1.54
N GLN A 181 2.19 -6.07 -1.62
CA GLN A 181 2.23 -4.74 -2.24
C GLN A 181 1.82 -4.77 -3.72
N GLU A 182 2.32 -5.73 -4.48
CA GLU A 182 1.89 -5.95 -5.88
C GLU A 182 0.38 -6.25 -5.98
N SER A 183 -0.16 -7.02 -5.04
CA SER A 183 -1.60 -7.31 -4.99
C SER A 183 -2.42 -6.04 -4.79
N MET A 184 -2.00 -5.15 -3.88
CA MET A 184 -2.62 -3.83 -3.66
C MET A 184 -2.62 -2.99 -4.94
N MET A 185 -1.48 -2.95 -5.63
CA MET A 185 -1.35 -2.19 -6.87
C MET A 185 -2.12 -2.80 -8.05
N ASN A 186 -2.44 -4.09 -8.00
CA ASN A 186 -3.19 -4.80 -9.03
C ASN A 186 -4.71 -4.77 -8.83
N GLU A 187 -5.22 -4.18 -7.75
CA GLU A 187 -6.66 -3.98 -7.57
C GLU A 187 -7.28 -3.08 -8.64
N GLY A 188 -6.47 -2.27 -9.30
CA GLY A 188 -6.90 -1.32 -10.31
C GLY A 188 -7.69 -0.14 -9.74
N PRO A 189 -8.25 0.72 -10.61
CA PRO A 189 -8.72 2.07 -10.24
C PRO A 189 -9.95 2.09 -9.31
N THR A 190 -10.55 0.95 -9.02
CA THR A 190 -11.68 0.84 -8.08
C THR A 190 -11.30 0.23 -6.73
N GLY A 191 -10.08 -0.29 -6.60
CA GLY A 191 -9.56 -0.83 -5.34
C GLY A 191 -9.02 0.27 -4.44
N TRP A 192 -9.33 0.20 -3.15
CA TRP A 192 -8.95 1.25 -2.22
C TRP A 192 -7.45 1.38 -2.01
N HIS A 193 -6.71 0.26 -2.02
CA HIS A 193 -5.24 0.32 -1.95
C HIS A 193 -4.68 1.07 -3.16
N PHE A 194 -5.12 0.71 -4.36
CA PHE A 194 -4.69 1.39 -5.58
C PHE A 194 -5.03 2.88 -5.54
N ILE A 195 -6.25 3.26 -5.10
CA ILE A 195 -6.69 4.65 -4.99
C ILE A 195 -5.78 5.44 -4.06
N HIS A 196 -5.50 4.91 -2.87
CA HIS A 196 -4.64 5.58 -1.89
C HIS A 196 -3.19 5.68 -2.37
N LEU A 197 -2.60 4.57 -2.83
CA LEU A 197 -1.22 4.52 -3.28
C LEU A 197 -0.95 5.33 -4.55
N THR A 198 -1.98 5.57 -5.37
CA THR A 198 -1.89 6.42 -6.57
C THR A 198 -2.52 7.80 -6.42
N SER A 199 -2.94 8.16 -5.22
CA SER A 199 -3.56 9.47 -4.93
C SER A 199 -2.65 10.64 -5.35
N THR A 200 -3.27 11.69 -5.88
CA THR A 200 -2.62 12.96 -6.19
C THR A 200 -2.83 14.01 -5.11
N THR A 201 -3.63 13.71 -4.09
CA THR A 201 -3.94 14.60 -2.95
C THR A 201 -3.19 14.18 -1.68
N LEU A 202 -2.81 12.92 -1.56
CA LEU A 202 -1.96 12.44 -0.48
C LEU A 202 -0.49 12.67 -0.87
N HIS A 203 0.30 13.26 0.03
CA HIS A 203 1.66 13.72 -0.27
C HIS A 203 2.72 13.16 0.67
N ARG A 204 2.34 12.70 1.84
CA ARG A 204 3.24 12.16 2.87
C ARG A 204 2.86 10.75 3.22
N ALA A 205 3.87 9.94 3.52
CA ALA A 205 3.66 8.58 3.97
C ALA A 205 4.59 8.21 5.12
N GLY A 206 4.08 7.34 5.98
CA GLY A 206 4.85 6.60 6.95
C GLY A 206 4.57 5.11 6.78
N VAL A 207 5.61 4.30 6.85
CA VAL A 207 5.50 2.84 6.79
C VAL A 207 6.02 2.26 8.09
N GLY A 208 5.24 1.38 8.73
CA GLY A 208 5.62 0.67 9.94
C GLY A 208 5.51 -0.84 9.76
N ILE A 209 6.57 -1.56 10.09
CA ILE A 209 6.65 -3.02 9.95
C ILE A 209 6.99 -3.66 11.29
N TYR A 210 6.24 -4.69 11.65
CA TYR A 210 6.51 -5.61 12.74
C TYR A 210 6.57 -7.04 12.20
N VAL A 211 7.63 -7.77 12.54
CA VAL A 211 7.80 -9.20 12.22
C VAL A 211 7.56 -10.01 13.48
N ASP A 212 6.53 -10.85 13.47
CA ASP A 212 6.20 -11.65 14.62
C ASP A 212 7.13 -12.85 14.81
N PRO A 213 7.15 -13.51 15.99
CA PRO A 213 8.02 -14.67 16.24
C PRO A 213 7.82 -15.87 15.32
N SER A 214 6.70 -15.92 14.59
CA SER A 214 6.43 -16.96 13.58
C SER A 214 6.91 -16.58 12.18
N GLY A 215 7.45 -15.36 12.03
CA GLY A 215 7.94 -14.83 10.75
C GLY A 215 6.85 -14.21 9.86
N TRP A 216 5.64 -13.96 10.38
CA TRP A 216 4.66 -13.14 9.67
C TRP A 216 5.03 -11.68 9.77
N VAL A 217 4.89 -10.98 8.65
CA VAL A 217 5.18 -9.56 8.53
C VAL A 217 3.86 -8.77 8.53
N TRP A 218 3.64 -8.01 9.58
CA TRP A 218 2.53 -7.08 9.75
C TRP A 218 3.00 -5.71 9.33
N PHE A 219 2.29 -5.04 8.43
CA PHE A 219 2.69 -3.71 8.00
C PHE A 219 1.51 -2.77 7.80
N THR A 220 1.79 -1.50 8.01
CA THR A 220 0.86 -0.38 7.86
C THR A 220 1.54 0.71 7.04
N GLU A 221 0.80 1.32 6.14
CA GLU A 221 1.18 2.46 5.31
C GLU A 221 0.18 3.59 5.56
N ASP A 222 0.56 4.53 6.42
CA ASP A 222 -0.23 5.73 6.72
C ASP A 222 0.08 6.82 5.72
N LEU A 223 -0.96 7.39 5.13
CA LEU A 223 -0.88 8.35 4.03
C LEU A 223 -1.71 9.59 4.37
N VAL A 224 -1.15 10.78 4.17
CA VAL A 224 -1.87 12.05 4.41
C VAL A 224 -1.56 13.10 3.35
N SER A 225 -2.47 14.07 3.24
CA SER A 225 -2.31 15.24 2.36
C SER A 225 -1.20 16.21 2.82
#